data_3963ebb064c464f8bea1ccc80237217c
#
_entry.id   3963ebb064c464f8bea1ccc80237217c
#
_cell.length_a   1.000
_cell.length_b   1.000
_cell.length_c   1.000
_cell.angle_alpha   90.00
_cell.angle_beta   90.00
_cell.angle_gamma   90.00
#
_symmetry.space_group_name_H-M   'P 1'
#
loop_
_entity.id
_entity.type
_entity.pdbx_description
1 polymer ?
#
loop_
_entity_poly.entity_id
_entity_poly.type
_entity_poly.pdbx_seq_one_letter_code
_entity_poly.pdbx_strand_id
1 'polypeptide(L)'
;MRGYTRPVAYRCTDMSVLLLLRHGQASLGASNYDRLSDIGYQQAELTGSRLASTYLKVDHAVSGALIRQRDTATAVLTEIGLGKSELAVDDRLDEYDHAGVMAGHPSDVSFATATTPEAARAVQSALDEAIGHWMAADSGYGETHDGFLDRVTTSVDELTRSSGTTLVVTSAGVIAIVCARLLGLRVEEWPALARVMVNASLTKVISGRTGQRLLTFNDHAHLEHDRALITYR
;
A
#
# COMPACT_ATOMS: atom_id res chain seq x y z
N MET A 1 7.98 43.67 29.25
CA MET A 1 8.42 43.16 27.96
C MET A 1 8.67 41.65 28.09
N ARG A 2 7.79 40.79 27.59
CA ARG A 2 8.00 39.36 27.60
C ARG A 2 8.75 38.97 26.31
N GLY A 3 9.98 38.49 26.46
CA GLY A 3 10.81 38.08 25.33
C GLY A 3 10.15 36.94 24.58
N TYR A 4 9.88 37.15 23.31
CA TYR A 4 9.49 36.12 22.36
C TYR A 4 10.71 35.24 22.11
N THR A 5 10.76 34.06 22.73
CA THR A 5 11.74 33.03 22.36
C THR A 5 11.41 32.59 20.93
N ARG A 6 12.36 32.78 19.99
CA ARG A 6 12.27 32.26 18.64
C ARG A 6 11.98 30.76 18.71
N PRO A 7 11.01 30.25 17.93
CA PRO A 7 10.81 28.81 17.85
C PRO A 7 12.12 28.16 17.41
N VAL A 8 12.53 27.11 18.11
CA VAL A 8 13.66 26.27 17.71
C VAL A 8 13.32 25.73 16.34
N ALA A 9 14.06 26.17 15.31
CA ALA A 9 13.95 25.58 13.98
C ALA A 9 14.40 24.13 14.10
N TYR A 10 13.45 23.22 14.16
CA TYR A 10 13.73 21.79 14.01
C TYR A 10 14.36 21.62 12.64
N ARG A 11 15.67 21.37 12.59
CA ARG A 11 16.30 20.92 11.36
C ARG A 11 15.72 19.55 11.03
N CYS A 12 15.00 19.45 9.93
CA CYS A 12 14.37 18.22 9.41
C CYS A 12 15.38 17.15 8.93
N THR A 13 16.65 17.25 9.31
CA THR A 13 17.73 16.41 8.82
C THR A 13 17.75 14.98 9.38
N ASP A 14 16.96 14.71 10.43
CA ASP A 14 16.93 13.41 11.10
C ASP A 14 15.57 12.70 11.00
N MET A 15 14.68 13.17 10.13
CA MET A 15 13.36 12.55 9.94
C MET A 15 13.29 11.88 8.59
N SER A 16 12.72 10.69 8.54
CA SER A 16 12.28 10.06 7.31
C SER A 16 10.76 10.14 7.17
N VAL A 17 10.32 10.23 5.93
CA VAL A 17 8.90 10.18 5.54
C VAL A 17 8.73 9.03 4.58
N LEU A 18 7.86 8.07 4.90
CA LEU A 18 7.39 7.09 3.94
C LEU A 18 6.02 7.51 3.41
N LEU A 19 5.92 7.62 2.11
CA LEU A 19 4.67 7.76 1.36
C LEU A 19 4.31 6.38 0.83
N LEU A 20 3.52 5.62 1.61
CA LEU A 20 3.02 4.31 1.20
C LEU A 20 1.85 4.55 0.25
N LEU A 21 2.00 4.13 -0.99
CA LEU A 21 1.01 4.25 -2.05
C LEU A 21 0.47 2.87 -2.39
N ARG A 22 -0.84 2.66 -2.25
CA ARG A 22 -1.49 1.48 -2.80
C ARG A 22 -1.47 1.59 -4.33
N HIS A 23 -1.15 0.51 -5.03
CA HIS A 23 -1.22 0.46 -6.48
C HIS A 23 -2.60 0.89 -7.01
N GLY A 24 -2.66 1.42 -8.23
CA GLY A 24 -3.89 1.72 -8.95
C GLY A 24 -4.74 0.47 -9.19
N GLN A 25 -5.97 0.66 -9.63
CA GLN A 25 -6.88 -0.46 -9.91
C GLN A 25 -6.26 -1.46 -10.88
N ALA A 26 -6.27 -2.75 -10.50
CA ALA A 26 -5.85 -3.84 -11.37
C ALA A 26 -6.93 -4.22 -12.38
N SER A 27 -6.52 -4.82 -13.51
CA SER A 27 -7.41 -5.26 -14.60
C SER A 27 -8.16 -6.53 -14.21
N LEU A 28 -9.37 -6.39 -13.67
CA LEU A 28 -10.25 -7.52 -13.36
C LEU A 28 -10.74 -8.18 -14.66
N GLY A 29 -10.63 -9.52 -14.74
CA GLY A 29 -11.13 -10.29 -15.87
C GLY A 29 -10.24 -10.29 -17.12
N ALA A 30 -9.11 -9.59 -17.13
CA ALA A 30 -8.11 -9.71 -18.19
C ALA A 30 -7.30 -11.02 -18.04
N SER A 31 -6.68 -11.47 -19.12
CA SER A 31 -5.79 -12.64 -19.12
C SER A 31 -4.59 -12.50 -18.19
N ASN A 32 -4.28 -11.28 -17.75
CA ASN A 32 -3.27 -10.97 -16.75
C ASN A 32 -3.83 -9.97 -15.74
N TYR A 33 -4.29 -10.48 -14.60
CA TYR A 33 -4.83 -9.70 -13.47
C TYR A 33 -3.80 -8.73 -12.87
N ASP A 34 -2.51 -9.01 -13.02
CA ASP A 34 -1.45 -8.19 -12.40
C ASP A 34 -1.18 -6.87 -13.14
N ARG A 35 -1.90 -6.54 -14.20
CA ARG A 35 -1.76 -5.24 -14.91
C ARG A 35 -2.74 -4.21 -14.37
N LEU A 36 -2.40 -2.93 -14.52
CA LEU A 36 -3.35 -1.85 -14.25
C LEU A 36 -4.47 -1.82 -15.29
N SER A 37 -5.66 -1.42 -14.87
CA SER A 37 -6.74 -0.97 -15.75
C SER A 37 -6.48 0.47 -16.22
N ASP A 38 -7.26 0.94 -17.21
CA ASP A 38 -7.19 2.34 -17.63
C ASP A 38 -7.47 3.30 -16.47
N ILE A 39 -8.43 2.94 -15.60
CA ILE A 39 -8.70 3.69 -14.36
C ILE A 39 -7.47 3.65 -13.44
N GLY A 40 -6.80 2.51 -13.33
CA GLY A 40 -5.59 2.38 -12.51
C GLY A 40 -4.45 3.29 -12.97
N TYR A 41 -4.24 3.42 -14.27
CA TYR A 41 -3.28 4.39 -14.83
C TYR A 41 -3.68 5.83 -14.53
N GLN A 42 -4.95 6.18 -14.75
CA GLN A 42 -5.47 7.52 -14.44
C GLN A 42 -5.32 7.86 -12.94
N GLN A 43 -5.61 6.92 -12.05
CA GLN A 43 -5.40 7.09 -10.61
C GLN A 43 -3.92 7.37 -10.29
N ALA A 44 -2.99 6.64 -10.90
CA ALA A 44 -1.55 6.81 -10.68
C ALA A 44 -1.05 8.18 -11.18
N GLU A 45 -1.49 8.63 -12.35
CA GLU A 45 -1.17 9.96 -12.91
C GLU A 45 -1.69 11.08 -12.00
N LEU A 46 -2.93 10.98 -11.53
CA LEU A 46 -3.51 11.95 -10.58
C LEU A 46 -2.76 11.99 -9.25
N THR A 47 -2.32 10.83 -8.77
CA THR A 47 -1.48 10.75 -7.56
C THR A 47 -0.13 11.45 -7.79
N GLY A 48 0.51 11.21 -8.93
CA GLY A 48 1.75 11.87 -9.31
C GLY A 48 1.59 13.39 -9.39
N SER A 49 0.55 13.86 -10.09
CA SER A 49 0.21 15.29 -10.20
C SER A 49 -0.05 15.91 -8.82
N ARG A 50 -0.74 15.18 -7.92
CA ARG A 50 -0.94 15.60 -6.53
C ARG A 50 0.38 15.74 -5.79
N LEU A 51 1.28 14.77 -5.90
CA LEU A 51 2.60 14.81 -5.26
C LEU A 51 3.44 15.97 -5.80
N ALA A 52 3.45 16.18 -7.13
CA ALA A 52 4.15 17.30 -7.76
C ALA A 52 3.68 18.68 -7.26
N SER A 53 2.41 18.79 -6.85
CA SER A 53 1.83 20.03 -6.31
C SER A 53 2.14 20.27 -4.83
N THR A 54 2.78 19.31 -4.13
CA THR A 54 3.12 19.44 -2.70
C THR A 54 4.55 19.97 -2.51
N TYR A 55 4.86 20.39 -1.29
CA TYR A 55 6.23 20.75 -0.89
C TYR A 55 7.13 19.54 -0.63
N LEU A 56 6.58 18.33 -0.59
CA LEU A 56 7.34 17.10 -0.36
C LEU A 56 8.05 16.71 -1.66
N LYS A 57 9.38 16.66 -1.59
CA LYS A 57 10.18 16.06 -2.66
C LYS A 57 10.34 14.58 -2.37
N VAL A 58 10.18 13.75 -3.38
CA VAL A 58 10.53 12.32 -3.32
C VAL A 58 12.03 12.20 -3.57
N ASP A 59 12.76 11.70 -2.57
CA ASP A 59 14.21 11.48 -2.65
C ASP A 59 14.54 10.06 -3.11
N HIS A 60 13.67 9.09 -2.77
CA HIS A 60 13.81 7.68 -3.10
C HIS A 60 12.48 7.10 -3.54
N ALA A 61 12.50 6.13 -4.44
CA ALA A 61 11.32 5.41 -4.88
C ALA A 61 11.57 3.90 -4.87
N VAL A 62 10.65 3.16 -4.26
CA VAL A 62 10.69 1.70 -4.15
C VAL A 62 9.30 1.15 -4.49
N SER A 63 9.24 0.03 -5.19
CA SER A 63 7.99 -0.72 -5.36
C SER A 63 8.20 -2.19 -5.04
N GLY A 64 7.11 -2.91 -4.76
CA GLY A 64 7.14 -4.35 -4.89
C GLY A 64 7.37 -4.79 -6.34
N ALA A 65 7.54 -6.10 -6.54
CA ALA A 65 7.87 -6.69 -7.83
C ALA A 65 6.64 -6.90 -8.74
N LEU A 66 5.42 -6.85 -8.20
CA LEU A 66 4.18 -7.03 -8.97
C LEU A 66 4.04 -5.96 -10.06
N ILE A 67 3.53 -6.37 -11.24
CA ILE A 67 3.43 -5.48 -12.40
C ILE A 67 2.60 -4.23 -12.05
N ARG A 68 1.44 -4.41 -11.41
CA ARG A 68 0.56 -3.30 -11.00
C ARG A 68 1.23 -2.30 -10.06
N GLN A 69 2.14 -2.75 -9.19
CA GLN A 69 2.91 -1.87 -8.29
C GLN A 69 3.95 -1.08 -9.08
N ARG A 70 4.70 -1.74 -9.96
CA ARG A 70 5.74 -1.12 -10.79
C ARG A 70 5.16 -0.16 -11.82
N ASP A 71 4.02 -0.51 -12.43
CA ASP A 71 3.34 0.35 -13.40
C ASP A 71 2.80 1.62 -12.70
N THR A 72 2.20 1.46 -11.52
CA THR A 72 1.78 2.60 -10.68
C THR A 72 2.96 3.50 -10.34
N ALA A 73 4.06 2.91 -9.86
CA ALA A 73 5.27 3.67 -9.51
C ALA A 73 5.82 4.43 -10.72
N THR A 74 5.89 3.78 -11.88
CA THR A 74 6.40 4.38 -13.12
C THR A 74 5.54 5.57 -13.55
N ALA A 75 4.21 5.46 -13.51
CA ALA A 75 3.30 6.55 -13.84
C ALA A 75 3.47 7.75 -12.88
N VAL A 76 3.49 7.48 -11.56
CA VAL A 76 3.72 8.52 -10.55
C VAL A 76 5.07 9.22 -10.74
N LEU A 77 6.15 8.46 -10.95
CA LEU A 77 7.50 9.02 -11.14
C LEU A 77 7.57 9.91 -12.38
N THR A 78 6.90 9.53 -13.46
CA THR A 78 6.81 10.35 -14.67
C THR A 78 6.19 11.72 -14.37
N GLU A 79 5.08 11.75 -13.64
CA GLU A 79 4.37 12.99 -13.28
C GLU A 79 5.20 13.91 -12.36
N ILE A 80 6.02 13.35 -11.47
CA ILE A 80 6.90 14.17 -10.60
C ILE A 80 8.27 14.49 -11.23
N GLY A 81 8.47 14.12 -12.51
CA GLY A 81 9.68 14.43 -13.26
C GLY A 81 10.88 13.54 -12.95
N LEU A 82 10.65 12.36 -12.37
CA LEU A 82 11.67 11.33 -12.11
C LEU A 82 11.60 10.20 -13.13
N GLY A 83 12.73 9.58 -13.43
CA GLY A 83 12.82 8.50 -14.40
C GLY A 83 12.58 7.12 -13.78
N LYS A 84 12.17 6.15 -14.61
CA LYS A 84 12.01 4.74 -14.19
C LYS A 84 13.32 4.13 -13.65
N SER A 85 14.48 4.62 -14.07
CA SER A 85 15.79 4.17 -13.58
C SER A 85 16.03 4.50 -12.10
N GLU A 86 15.23 5.37 -11.51
CA GLU A 86 15.29 5.76 -10.10
C GLU A 86 14.40 4.89 -9.21
N LEU A 87 13.65 3.95 -9.81
CA LEU A 87 12.79 3.00 -9.08
C LEU A 87 13.57 1.76 -8.67
N ALA A 88 13.75 1.56 -7.37
CA ALA A 88 14.19 0.29 -6.80
C ALA A 88 13.01 -0.70 -6.70
N VAL A 89 13.30 -2.00 -6.70
CA VAL A 89 12.31 -3.06 -6.52
C VAL A 89 12.70 -3.89 -5.30
N ASP A 90 11.73 -4.12 -4.41
CA ASP A 90 11.85 -4.95 -3.22
C ASP A 90 10.63 -5.88 -3.15
N ASP A 91 10.81 -7.17 -3.45
CA ASP A 91 9.75 -8.18 -3.46
C ASP A 91 9.13 -8.43 -2.07
N ARG A 92 9.81 -8.03 -0.99
CA ARG A 92 9.26 -8.05 0.36
C ARG A 92 8.05 -7.11 0.53
N LEU A 93 7.83 -6.19 -0.43
CA LEU A 93 6.67 -5.29 -0.50
C LEU A 93 5.53 -5.85 -1.36
N ASP A 94 5.65 -7.07 -1.87
CA ASP A 94 4.57 -7.71 -2.62
C ASP A 94 3.39 -8.06 -1.71
N GLU A 95 2.19 -8.07 -2.30
CA GLU A 95 1.00 -8.58 -1.62
C GLU A 95 1.17 -10.07 -1.30
N TYR A 96 0.47 -10.56 -0.28
CA TYR A 96 0.38 -11.99 -0.04
C TYR A 96 -0.28 -12.71 -1.23
N ASP A 97 0.00 -14.00 -1.38
CA ASP A 97 -0.59 -14.82 -2.45
C ASP A 97 -2.05 -15.15 -2.15
N HIS A 98 -2.96 -14.27 -2.62
CA HIS A 98 -4.41 -14.48 -2.48
C HIS A 98 -4.87 -15.82 -3.06
N ALA A 99 -4.29 -16.26 -4.18
CA ALA A 99 -4.68 -17.50 -4.82
C ALA A 99 -4.25 -18.71 -3.98
N GLY A 100 -3.04 -18.69 -3.44
CA GLY A 100 -2.55 -19.72 -2.52
C GLY A 100 -3.34 -19.75 -1.22
N VAL A 101 -3.68 -18.58 -0.65
CA VAL A 101 -4.52 -18.50 0.56
C VAL A 101 -5.91 -19.06 0.31
N MET A 102 -6.55 -18.69 -0.81
CA MET A 102 -7.87 -19.24 -1.19
C MET A 102 -7.81 -20.75 -1.48
N ALA A 103 -6.74 -21.24 -2.13
CA ALA A 103 -6.58 -22.67 -2.42
C ALA A 103 -6.38 -23.52 -1.15
N GLY A 104 -5.81 -22.95 -0.11
CA GLY A 104 -5.67 -23.59 1.21
C GLY A 104 -6.99 -23.66 2.01
N HIS A 105 -8.04 -22.95 1.56
CA HIS A 105 -9.36 -22.96 2.19
C HIS A 105 -10.42 -23.38 1.16
N PRO A 106 -11.03 -24.58 1.29
CA PRO A 106 -12.04 -25.06 0.34
C PRO A 106 -13.23 -24.08 0.25
N SER A 107 -13.43 -23.52 -0.93
CA SER A 107 -14.60 -22.69 -1.21
C SER A 107 -15.06 -22.90 -2.66
N ASP A 108 -16.37 -22.82 -2.89
CA ASP A 108 -16.97 -22.96 -4.22
C ASP A 108 -16.96 -21.64 -5.03
N VAL A 109 -16.34 -20.58 -4.50
CA VAL A 109 -16.32 -19.25 -5.12
C VAL A 109 -14.96 -18.95 -5.75
N SER A 110 -14.99 -18.22 -6.87
CA SER A 110 -13.80 -17.82 -7.62
C SER A 110 -13.82 -16.33 -7.93
N PHE A 111 -12.68 -15.69 -7.85
CA PHE A 111 -12.50 -14.31 -8.29
C PHE A 111 -12.93 -14.10 -9.76
N ALA A 112 -12.70 -15.08 -10.63
CA ALA A 112 -13.06 -15.01 -12.05
C ALA A 112 -14.58 -14.94 -12.29
N THR A 113 -15.41 -15.40 -11.36
CA THR A 113 -16.88 -15.43 -11.48
C THR A 113 -17.55 -14.27 -10.77
N ALA A 114 -16.82 -13.39 -10.10
CA ALA A 114 -17.34 -12.28 -9.32
C ALA A 114 -17.79 -11.09 -10.18
N THR A 115 -18.72 -11.33 -11.11
CA THR A 115 -19.24 -10.32 -12.05
C THR A 115 -20.44 -9.54 -11.55
N THR A 116 -21.07 -9.97 -10.44
CA THR A 116 -22.17 -9.25 -9.79
C THR A 116 -21.78 -8.78 -8.38
N PRO A 117 -22.47 -7.77 -7.83
CA PRO A 117 -22.22 -7.32 -6.46
C PRO A 117 -22.40 -8.43 -5.41
N GLU A 118 -23.33 -9.36 -5.63
CA GLU A 118 -23.58 -10.50 -4.77
C GLU A 118 -22.42 -11.49 -4.82
N ALA A 119 -21.97 -11.87 -6.02
CA ALA A 119 -20.82 -12.74 -6.22
C ALA A 119 -19.54 -12.11 -5.64
N ALA A 120 -19.37 -10.81 -5.81
CA ALA A 120 -18.24 -10.07 -5.24
C ALA A 120 -18.23 -10.12 -3.71
N ARG A 121 -19.41 -9.99 -3.05
CA ARG A 121 -19.53 -10.14 -1.60
C ARG A 121 -19.24 -11.57 -1.14
N ALA A 122 -19.72 -12.58 -1.88
CA ALA A 122 -19.47 -13.98 -1.56
C ALA A 122 -17.95 -14.30 -1.64
N VAL A 123 -17.26 -13.83 -2.69
CA VAL A 123 -15.80 -13.96 -2.81
C VAL A 123 -15.08 -13.25 -1.67
N GLN A 124 -15.51 -12.05 -1.28
CA GLN A 124 -14.91 -11.35 -0.16
C GLN A 124 -15.08 -12.10 1.16
N SER A 125 -16.28 -12.65 1.42
CA SER A 125 -16.52 -13.45 2.63
C SER A 125 -15.64 -14.69 2.67
N ALA A 126 -15.53 -15.41 1.56
CA ALA A 126 -14.66 -16.59 1.46
C ALA A 126 -13.17 -16.22 1.64
N LEU A 127 -12.73 -15.09 1.09
CA LEU A 127 -11.37 -14.61 1.30
C LEU A 127 -11.11 -14.26 2.77
N ASP A 128 -12.08 -13.66 3.46
CA ASP A 128 -11.96 -13.34 4.88
C ASP A 128 -11.82 -14.59 5.75
N GLU A 129 -12.61 -15.63 5.44
CA GLU A 129 -12.50 -16.92 6.11
C GLU A 129 -11.15 -17.59 5.81
N ALA A 130 -10.71 -17.58 4.54
CA ALA A 130 -9.42 -18.14 4.12
C ALA A 130 -8.25 -17.41 4.81
N ILE A 131 -8.29 -16.08 4.92
CA ILE A 131 -7.30 -15.30 5.66
C ILE A 131 -7.29 -15.71 7.14
N GLY A 132 -8.44 -15.88 7.76
CA GLY A 132 -8.55 -16.33 9.16
C GLY A 132 -7.88 -17.70 9.38
N HIS A 133 -8.10 -18.65 8.45
CA HIS A 133 -7.42 -19.96 8.50
C HIS A 133 -5.92 -19.85 8.27
N TRP A 134 -5.48 -19.03 7.31
CA TRP A 134 -4.08 -18.79 7.04
C TRP A 134 -3.34 -18.18 8.24
N MET A 135 -3.98 -17.24 8.94
CA MET A 135 -3.44 -16.64 10.16
C MET A 135 -3.28 -17.63 11.31
N ALA A 136 -4.13 -18.65 11.36
CA ALA A 136 -4.10 -19.68 12.40
C ALA A 136 -3.19 -20.88 12.04
N ALA A 137 -2.66 -20.93 10.81
CA ALA A 137 -1.91 -22.07 10.31
C ALA A 137 -0.40 -21.84 10.40
N ASP A 138 0.33 -22.84 10.93
CA ASP A 138 1.80 -22.83 11.00
C ASP A 138 2.46 -23.30 9.69
N SER A 139 1.69 -23.93 8.78
CA SER A 139 2.20 -24.51 7.52
C SER A 139 1.07 -24.77 6.52
N GLY A 140 1.41 -25.26 5.33
CA GLY A 140 0.44 -25.64 4.30
C GLY A 140 0.16 -24.56 3.26
N TYR A 141 0.83 -23.43 3.35
CA TYR A 141 0.77 -22.33 2.39
C TYR A 141 2.15 -22.05 1.80
N GLY A 142 2.21 -21.47 0.61
CA GLY A 142 3.47 -21.06 -0.02
C GLY A 142 4.25 -20.04 0.79
N GLU A 143 3.53 -19.15 1.49
CA GLU A 143 4.05 -18.22 2.48
C GLU A 143 3.18 -18.32 3.74
N THR A 144 3.78 -18.42 4.92
CA THR A 144 3.05 -18.34 6.19
C THR A 144 2.63 -16.90 6.48
N HIS A 145 1.58 -16.73 7.30
CA HIS A 145 1.18 -15.39 7.73
C HIS A 145 2.30 -14.68 8.48
N ASP A 146 3.02 -15.35 9.36
CA ASP A 146 4.17 -14.78 10.08
C ASP A 146 5.29 -14.39 9.12
N GLY A 147 5.57 -15.20 8.09
CA GLY A 147 6.53 -14.87 7.04
C GLY A 147 6.16 -13.58 6.29
N PHE A 148 4.87 -13.41 5.97
CA PHE A 148 4.36 -12.18 5.38
C PHE A 148 4.56 -10.98 6.30
N LEU A 149 4.21 -11.09 7.58
CA LEU A 149 4.43 -10.03 8.57
C LEU A 149 5.91 -9.67 8.70
N ASP A 150 6.78 -10.65 8.79
CA ASP A 150 8.22 -10.45 9.00
C ASP A 150 8.88 -9.76 7.81
N ARG A 151 8.58 -10.18 6.55
CA ARG A 151 9.17 -9.53 5.38
C ARG A 151 8.71 -8.09 5.23
N VAL A 152 7.41 -7.82 5.47
CA VAL A 152 6.85 -6.46 5.40
C VAL A 152 7.47 -5.56 6.46
N THR A 153 7.49 -6.00 7.71
CA THR A 153 8.00 -5.17 8.81
C THR A 153 9.49 -4.93 8.67
N THR A 154 10.26 -5.93 8.24
CA THR A 154 11.70 -5.80 8.00
C THR A 154 11.99 -4.79 6.90
N SER A 155 11.32 -4.90 5.73
CA SER A 155 11.50 -3.95 4.63
C SER A 155 11.16 -2.52 5.04
N VAL A 156 10.01 -2.31 5.69
CA VAL A 156 9.59 -0.96 6.13
C VAL A 156 10.54 -0.38 7.17
N ASP A 157 11.01 -1.17 8.12
CA ASP A 157 11.97 -0.71 9.12
C ASP A 157 13.32 -0.32 8.51
N GLU A 158 13.77 -1.01 7.46
CA GLU A 158 14.96 -0.64 6.69
C GLU A 158 14.76 0.68 5.94
N LEU A 159 13.63 0.85 5.26
CA LEU A 159 13.31 2.07 4.51
C LEU A 159 13.23 3.30 5.42
N THR A 160 12.78 3.14 6.66
CA THR A 160 12.72 4.26 7.62
C THR A 160 14.06 4.69 8.18
N ARG A 161 15.15 3.95 7.94
CA ARG A 161 16.52 4.34 8.34
C ARG A 161 17.14 5.39 7.42
N SER A 162 16.66 5.49 6.18
CA SER A 162 17.10 6.49 5.22
C SER A 162 16.44 7.84 5.54
N SER A 163 17.21 8.92 5.56
CA SER A 163 16.65 10.27 5.68
C SER A 163 15.95 10.70 4.39
N GLY A 164 15.04 11.66 4.50
CA GLY A 164 14.30 12.18 3.36
C GLY A 164 12.94 11.50 3.16
N THR A 165 12.38 11.66 1.97
CA THR A 165 11.07 11.13 1.60
C THR A 165 11.20 9.96 0.65
N THR A 166 10.70 8.80 1.03
CA THR A 166 10.65 7.61 0.19
C THR A 166 9.21 7.33 -0.26
N LEU A 167 8.97 7.31 -1.56
CA LEU A 167 7.74 6.78 -2.14
C LEU A 167 7.84 5.25 -2.18
N VAL A 168 6.89 4.57 -1.55
CA VAL A 168 6.79 3.11 -1.51
C VAL A 168 5.50 2.68 -2.16
N VAL A 169 5.58 2.10 -3.36
CA VAL A 169 4.38 1.63 -4.08
C VAL A 169 4.19 0.15 -3.80
N THR A 170 3.07 -0.19 -3.19
CA THR A 170 2.78 -1.53 -2.71
C THR A 170 1.28 -1.85 -2.76
N SER A 171 0.81 -2.78 -1.94
CA SER A 171 -0.56 -3.27 -1.91
C SER A 171 -1.24 -3.03 -0.55
N ALA A 172 -2.55 -3.27 -0.50
CA ALA A 172 -3.37 -2.96 0.66
C ALA A 172 -2.97 -3.76 1.90
N GLY A 173 -2.67 -5.04 1.78
CA GLY A 173 -2.26 -5.89 2.90
C GLY A 173 -0.98 -5.39 3.56
N VAL A 174 0.04 -5.06 2.75
CA VAL A 174 1.31 -4.50 3.24
C VAL A 174 1.10 -3.20 4.01
N ILE A 175 0.35 -2.25 3.43
CA ILE A 175 0.07 -0.96 4.10
C ILE A 175 -0.74 -1.17 5.37
N ALA A 176 -1.72 -2.08 5.34
CA ALA A 176 -2.57 -2.39 6.48
C ALA A 176 -1.78 -2.97 7.67
N ILE A 177 -0.82 -3.86 7.42
CA ILE A 177 0.10 -4.39 8.44
C ILE A 177 0.89 -3.25 9.09
N VAL A 178 1.47 -2.36 8.30
CA VAL A 178 2.22 -1.21 8.82
C VAL A 178 1.33 -0.34 9.69
N CYS A 179 0.11 -0.04 9.23
CA CYS A 179 -0.85 0.75 9.99
C CYS A 179 -1.30 0.06 11.27
N ALA A 180 -1.64 -1.23 11.23
CA ALA A 180 -2.04 -2.00 12.41
C ALA A 180 -0.94 -1.96 13.48
N ARG A 181 0.32 -2.21 13.08
CA ARG A 181 1.48 -2.12 13.98
C ARG A 181 1.62 -0.74 14.62
N LEU A 182 1.54 0.33 13.82
CA LEU A 182 1.71 1.70 14.31
C LEU A 182 0.56 2.19 15.21
N LEU A 183 -0.63 1.64 15.00
CA LEU A 183 -1.82 1.93 15.81
C LEU A 183 -1.90 1.03 17.07
N GLY A 184 -1.02 0.03 17.21
CA GLY A 184 -1.04 -0.91 18.31
C GLY A 184 -2.25 -1.86 18.28
N LEU A 185 -2.78 -2.13 17.08
CA LEU A 185 -3.86 -3.10 16.87
C LEU A 185 -3.30 -4.52 16.98
N ARG A 186 -4.17 -5.49 17.25
CA ARG A 186 -3.80 -6.90 17.18
C ARG A 186 -3.50 -7.27 15.71
N VAL A 187 -2.63 -8.21 15.53
CA VAL A 187 -2.17 -8.61 14.19
C VAL A 187 -3.31 -9.10 13.28
N GLU A 188 -4.32 -9.73 13.86
CA GLU A 188 -5.48 -10.26 13.13
C GLU A 188 -6.44 -9.16 12.62
N GLU A 189 -6.20 -7.90 12.98
CA GLU A 189 -7.08 -6.78 12.63
C GLU A 189 -6.66 -6.05 11.34
N TRP A 190 -5.46 -6.34 10.77
CA TRP A 190 -5.02 -5.68 9.55
C TRP A 190 -5.97 -5.86 8.35
N PRO A 191 -6.71 -6.99 8.17
CA PRO A 191 -7.58 -7.13 7.01
C PRO A 191 -8.73 -6.12 7.02
N ALA A 192 -9.19 -5.69 8.20
CA ALA A 192 -10.22 -4.66 8.31
C ALA A 192 -9.73 -3.31 7.75
N LEU A 193 -8.44 -2.97 7.95
CA LEU A 193 -7.83 -1.78 7.35
C LEU A 193 -7.66 -1.94 5.84
N ALA A 194 -7.23 -3.11 5.37
CA ALA A 194 -7.02 -3.37 3.95
C ALA A 194 -8.31 -3.21 3.13
N ARG A 195 -9.47 -3.63 3.68
CA ARG A 195 -10.77 -3.58 3.00
C ARG A 195 -11.25 -2.18 2.63
N VAL A 196 -10.93 -1.19 3.45
CA VAL A 196 -11.41 0.19 3.24
C VAL A 196 -10.41 1.03 2.45
N MET A 197 -9.29 0.45 2.06
CA MET A 197 -8.23 1.18 1.39
C MET A 197 -8.57 1.39 -0.09
N VAL A 198 -8.58 2.64 -0.53
CA VAL A 198 -8.84 3.02 -1.93
C VAL A 198 -7.60 2.77 -2.78
N ASN A 199 -7.76 2.32 -4.03
CA ASN A 199 -6.65 2.23 -4.98
C ASN A 199 -6.01 3.60 -5.19
N ALA A 200 -4.69 3.64 -5.32
CA ALA A 200 -3.89 4.85 -5.42
C ALA A 200 -4.05 5.83 -4.24
N SER A 201 -4.51 5.35 -3.08
CA SER A 201 -4.50 6.14 -1.84
C SER A 201 -3.11 6.21 -1.24
N LEU A 202 -2.83 7.32 -0.55
CA LEU A 202 -1.58 7.61 0.13
C LEU A 202 -1.75 7.41 1.65
N THR A 203 -0.81 6.69 2.24
CA THR A 203 -0.65 6.58 3.69
C THR A 203 0.72 7.12 4.06
N LYS A 204 0.78 8.07 4.99
CA LYS A 204 2.02 8.73 5.37
C LYS A 204 2.49 8.28 6.74
N VAL A 205 3.72 7.80 6.79
CA VAL A 205 4.44 7.46 8.03
C VAL A 205 5.62 8.40 8.17
N ILE A 206 5.81 8.92 9.37
CA ILE A 206 7.00 9.68 9.74
C ILE A 206 7.84 8.86 10.72
N SER A 207 9.15 8.91 10.59
CA SER A 207 10.09 8.29 11.51
C SER A 207 11.12 9.30 11.99
N GLY A 208 11.43 9.25 13.26
CA GLY A 208 12.41 10.13 13.89
C GLY A 208 12.93 9.53 15.20
N ARG A 209 13.61 10.31 16.02
CA ARG A 209 14.24 9.85 17.28
C ARG A 209 13.28 9.18 18.26
N THR A 210 11.99 9.46 18.19
CA THR A 210 10.97 8.87 19.07
C THR A 210 10.23 7.69 18.43
N GLY A 211 10.76 7.18 17.29
CA GLY A 211 10.19 6.07 16.53
C GLY A 211 9.25 6.52 15.41
N GLN A 212 8.53 5.54 14.85
CA GLN A 212 7.62 5.72 13.74
C GLN A 212 6.23 6.16 14.22
N ARG A 213 5.54 6.97 13.41
CA ARG A 213 4.16 7.43 13.66
C ARG A 213 3.37 7.46 12.37
N LEU A 214 2.14 6.97 12.42
CA LEU A 214 1.16 7.14 11.34
C LEU A 214 0.67 8.59 11.36
N LEU A 215 0.83 9.30 10.25
CA LEU A 215 0.41 10.68 10.11
C LEU A 215 -0.93 10.81 9.36
N THR A 216 -1.08 10.05 8.25
CA THR A 216 -2.35 9.95 7.51
C THR A 216 -2.54 8.50 7.08
N PHE A 217 -3.79 8.07 6.97
CA PHE A 217 -4.17 6.75 6.48
C PHE A 217 -5.17 6.90 5.35
N ASN A 218 -4.95 6.20 4.22
CA ASN A 218 -5.89 6.06 3.13
C ASN A 218 -6.36 7.42 2.54
N ASP A 219 -5.44 8.41 2.46
CA ASP A 219 -5.74 9.70 1.85
C ASP A 219 -5.91 9.55 0.34
N HIS A 220 -7.11 9.81 -0.15
CA HIS A 220 -7.50 9.71 -1.56
C HIS A 220 -8.24 10.97 -2.05
N ALA A 221 -8.09 12.09 -1.35
CA ALA A 221 -8.75 13.35 -1.68
C ALA A 221 -8.49 13.83 -3.12
N HIS A 222 -7.35 13.46 -3.71
CA HIS A 222 -7.01 13.77 -5.10
C HIS A 222 -7.86 13.03 -6.13
N LEU A 223 -8.61 12.00 -5.73
CA LEU A 223 -9.49 11.19 -6.59
C LEU A 223 -10.97 11.55 -6.40
N GLU A 224 -11.34 12.30 -5.35
CA GLU A 224 -12.74 12.54 -4.95
C GLU A 224 -13.53 13.43 -5.94
N HIS A 225 -12.85 14.06 -6.89
CA HIS A 225 -13.50 14.85 -7.92
C HIS A 225 -14.31 14.02 -8.92
N ASP A 226 -14.04 12.69 -9.01
CA ASP A 226 -14.81 11.75 -9.83
C ASP A 226 -15.03 10.45 -9.04
N ARG A 227 -16.31 10.11 -8.80
CA ARG A 227 -16.68 8.89 -8.08
C ARG A 227 -16.20 7.60 -8.78
N ALA A 228 -16.02 7.60 -10.10
CA ALA A 228 -15.52 6.45 -10.85
C ALA A 228 -14.07 6.09 -10.49
N LEU A 229 -13.31 7.05 -9.95
CA LEU A 229 -11.94 6.86 -9.49
C LEU A 229 -11.83 6.25 -8.09
N ILE A 230 -12.94 6.15 -7.34
CA ILE A 230 -12.94 5.57 -6.00
C ILE A 230 -13.18 4.06 -6.13
N THR A 231 -12.10 3.30 -6.19
CA THR A 231 -12.14 1.84 -6.35
C THR A 231 -11.38 1.16 -5.21
N TYR A 232 -11.76 -0.09 -4.91
CA TYR A 232 -11.23 -0.84 -3.75
C TYR A 232 -10.54 -2.16 -4.14
N ARG A 233 -10.50 -2.46 -5.45
CA ARG A 233 -9.91 -3.71 -5.98
C ARG A 233 -8.94 -3.45 -7.10
#